data_af8e900f9529c5054a6f39680f8d2701
#
_entry.id   af8e900f9529c5054a6f39680f8d2701
#
_cell.length_a   1.000
_cell.length_b   1.000
_cell.length_c   1.000
_cell.angle_alpha   90.00
_cell.angle_beta   90.00
_cell.angle_gamma   90.00
#
_symmetry.space_group_name_H-M   'P 1'
#
loop_
_entity.id
_entity.type
_entity.pdbx_description
1 polymer ?
#
loop_
_entity_poly.entity_id
_entity_poly.type
_entity_poly.pdbx_seq_one_letter_code
_entity_poly.pdbx_strand_id
1 'polypeptide(L)'
;MEDRRRPLLTGRWYLLIAAAYLAGLLSLGAGLRHNVGFPLDDSWIHQQMARNLVRYRSFGFTPGVTSSGSSSAFWTFILSINYLLFPAHSPVFFPLIVNAALIVPSGILLWRIAVFDGLPLIYALALALLPALSGNYIWLAFTGMEHVLFATLSLLAILLWFRAGGVLRRGDATGSGNALRTSLLTGLALGALGMTRPEGLALSVLLFALYRWCGRSVSDVLRAAAVAVLFLVPAFVINLKTSGTLLPMTLRGRRFLFGNTDKLHVGWSTVRELTRETYAKVIQHNFFHTASGWAMVGVVLAFYGCFVLLRRFPNRTSLLALWAMLHYASYCFMLPATGHGGRYQPFVLLLFPPLLAIGLFDLIALICRFLLPRTRALLLPAQSMALIAVAALTAATLPRWRVALRDSIYDIDNCHLKMAEYLNEHYPPGTKMGVFDIGTIGYFSHIDLIDLGGLVDRNYLPYLMSGRVPQYLEERGVNYIILAHNGPEGEYDGTGSPTRFGDELHFFRNPALRLEEIHSEGIDYPTWYSSYVYTQHAYRFQTLYRIVYLNQDTAAK
;
A
#
# COMPACT_ATOMS: atom_id res chain seq x y z
N MET A 1 -23.27 24.56 20.67
CA MET A 1 -22.52 23.36 20.17
C MET A 1 -21.02 23.61 20.13
N GLU A 2 -20.57 24.78 19.79
CA GLU A 2 -19.14 25.14 19.70
C GLU A 2 -18.41 25.08 21.05
N ASP A 3 -19.08 25.47 22.10
CA ASP A 3 -18.52 25.50 23.46
C ASP A 3 -18.23 24.10 24.07
N ARG A 4 -18.95 23.06 23.65
CA ARG A 4 -18.69 21.68 24.07
C ARG A 4 -17.52 21.01 23.32
N ARG A 5 -17.07 21.58 22.18
CA ARG A 5 -16.00 21.00 21.34
C ARG A 5 -14.62 21.52 21.75
N ARG A 6 -14.50 22.71 22.31
CA ARG A 6 -13.22 23.33 22.72
C ARG A 6 -12.40 22.44 23.67
N PRO A 7 -12.97 21.78 24.69
CA PRO A 7 -12.17 20.92 25.56
C PRO A 7 -11.67 19.64 24.88
N LEU A 8 -12.32 19.19 23.79
CA LEU A 8 -11.87 18.01 23.04
C LEU A 8 -10.75 18.30 22.04
N LEU A 9 -10.50 19.56 21.69
CA LEU A 9 -9.39 19.99 20.84
C LEU A 9 -8.17 20.46 21.65
N THR A 10 -8.11 20.08 22.93
CA THR A 10 -6.98 20.42 23.82
C THR A 10 -5.74 19.61 23.52
N GLY A 11 -4.56 20.13 23.82
CA GLY A 11 -3.27 19.50 23.60
C GLY A 11 -3.14 18.11 24.22
N ARG A 12 -3.85 17.84 25.34
CA ARG A 12 -3.83 16.53 26.03
C ARG A 12 -4.27 15.36 25.14
N TRP A 13 -5.29 15.57 24.29
CA TRP A 13 -5.77 14.53 23.38
C TRP A 13 -4.77 14.25 22.26
N TYR A 14 -4.14 15.30 21.74
CA TYR A 14 -3.08 15.14 20.73
C TYR A 14 -1.87 14.42 21.30
N LEU A 15 -1.49 14.70 22.55
CA LEU A 15 -0.41 13.99 23.25
C LEU A 15 -0.76 12.52 23.47
N LEU A 16 -1.98 12.20 23.89
CA LEU A 16 -2.44 10.81 24.04
C LEU A 16 -2.38 10.04 22.72
N ILE A 17 -2.89 10.64 21.65
CA ILE A 17 -2.87 10.03 20.32
C ILE A 17 -1.42 9.84 19.87
N ALA A 18 -0.58 10.86 19.98
CA ALA A 18 0.84 10.75 19.62
C ALA A 18 1.54 9.64 20.44
N ALA A 19 1.30 9.57 21.75
CA ALA A 19 1.86 8.53 22.60
C ALA A 19 1.43 7.11 22.17
N ALA A 20 0.14 6.94 21.80
CA ALA A 20 -0.37 5.65 21.32
C ALA A 20 0.33 5.19 20.02
N TYR A 21 0.46 6.10 19.03
CA TYR A 21 1.15 5.80 17.77
C TYR A 21 2.65 5.55 17.98
N LEU A 22 3.31 6.33 18.83
CA LEU A 22 4.70 6.10 19.20
C LEU A 22 4.89 4.75 19.88
N ALA A 23 3.98 4.36 20.78
CA ALA A 23 4.01 3.04 21.42
C ALA A 23 3.85 1.91 20.38
N GLY A 24 2.94 2.04 19.41
CA GLY A 24 2.79 1.11 18.29
C GLY A 24 4.07 1.01 17.45
N LEU A 25 4.65 2.15 17.06
CA LEU A 25 5.91 2.20 16.31
C LEU A 25 7.06 1.55 17.09
N LEU A 26 7.23 1.87 18.38
CA LEU A 26 8.27 1.27 19.22
C LEU A 26 8.06 -0.23 19.40
N SER A 27 6.79 -0.67 19.53
CA SER A 27 6.46 -2.09 19.65
C SER A 27 6.89 -2.88 18.41
N LEU A 28 6.64 -2.39 17.20
CA LEU A 28 7.09 -3.03 15.95
C LEU A 28 8.58 -2.82 15.72
N GLY A 29 9.08 -1.60 15.94
CA GLY A 29 10.48 -1.23 15.76
C GLY A 29 11.46 -2.05 16.61
N ALA A 30 10.99 -2.68 17.70
CA ALA A 30 11.77 -3.66 18.44
C ALA A 30 12.18 -4.88 17.58
N GLY A 31 11.49 -5.13 16.45
CA GLY A 31 11.92 -6.15 15.47
C GLY A 31 13.19 -5.78 14.70
N LEU A 32 13.55 -4.49 14.65
CA LEU A 32 14.73 -3.98 13.94
C LEU A 32 16.03 -4.03 14.77
N ARG A 33 16.01 -4.56 15.99
CA ARG A 33 17.17 -4.53 16.91
C ARG A 33 18.43 -5.19 16.34
N HIS A 34 18.28 -6.16 15.47
CA HIS A 34 19.40 -6.94 14.91
C HIS A 34 19.75 -6.53 13.49
N ASN A 35 18.79 -5.96 12.77
CA ASN A 35 18.98 -5.49 11.41
C ASN A 35 17.94 -4.43 11.04
N VAL A 36 18.38 -3.38 10.34
CA VAL A 36 17.54 -2.27 9.87
C VAL A 36 17.51 -2.28 8.35
N GLY A 37 16.38 -2.74 7.80
CA GLY A 37 16.17 -2.87 6.36
C GLY A 37 14.72 -2.61 5.98
N PHE A 38 14.42 -2.81 4.71
CA PHE A 38 13.05 -2.82 4.22
C PHE A 38 12.51 -4.25 4.15
N PRO A 39 11.26 -4.46 4.56
CA PRO A 39 10.63 -5.78 4.51
C PRO A 39 10.13 -6.18 3.12
N LEU A 40 10.37 -5.36 2.09
CA LEU A 40 9.85 -5.55 0.74
C LEU A 40 10.87 -5.12 -0.31
N ASP A 41 11.02 -5.92 -1.34
CA ASP A 41 11.86 -5.64 -2.51
C ASP A 41 11.44 -4.36 -3.23
N ASP A 42 10.15 -4.13 -3.42
CA ASP A 42 9.59 -2.94 -4.08
C ASP A 42 10.08 -1.61 -3.47
N SER A 43 10.48 -1.60 -2.20
CA SER A 43 10.98 -0.39 -1.53
C SER A 43 12.28 0.10 -2.14
N TRP A 44 13.12 -0.83 -2.59
CA TRP A 44 14.38 -0.53 -3.25
C TRP A 44 14.20 -0.01 -4.67
N ILE A 45 13.08 -0.33 -5.34
CA ILE A 45 12.72 0.29 -6.62
C ILE A 45 12.58 1.81 -6.46
N HIS A 46 11.85 2.26 -5.44
CA HIS A 46 11.71 3.68 -5.16
C HIS A 46 13.04 4.35 -4.80
N GLN A 47 13.88 3.66 -4.03
CA GLN A 47 15.23 4.14 -3.68
C GLN A 47 16.12 4.26 -4.91
N GLN A 48 16.11 3.26 -5.79
CA GLN A 48 16.87 3.28 -7.04
C GLN A 48 16.47 4.47 -7.92
N MET A 49 15.17 4.69 -8.10
CA MET A 49 14.67 5.80 -8.91
C MET A 49 14.99 7.16 -8.29
N ALA A 50 14.90 7.29 -6.95
CA ALA A 50 15.29 8.51 -6.24
C ALA A 50 16.79 8.81 -6.36
N ARG A 51 17.63 7.77 -6.24
CA ARG A 51 19.08 7.86 -6.46
C ARG A 51 19.40 8.30 -7.88
N ASN A 52 18.73 7.72 -8.88
CA ASN A 52 18.96 8.04 -10.28
C ASN A 52 18.49 9.46 -10.64
N LEU A 53 17.38 9.91 -10.04
CA LEU A 53 16.90 11.28 -10.22
C LEU A 53 17.94 12.31 -9.78
N VAL A 54 18.64 12.07 -8.67
CA VAL A 54 19.67 12.98 -8.16
C VAL A 54 20.98 12.84 -8.94
N ARG A 55 21.46 11.61 -9.14
CA ARG A 55 22.79 11.36 -9.74
C ARG A 55 22.83 11.57 -11.25
N TYR A 56 21.78 11.15 -11.96
CA TYR A 56 21.72 11.13 -13.43
C TYR A 56 20.67 12.08 -14.01
N ARG A 57 19.94 12.82 -13.15
CA ARG A 57 18.84 13.72 -13.55
C ARG A 57 17.77 13.02 -14.40
N SER A 58 17.62 11.72 -14.21
CA SER A 58 16.65 10.89 -14.91
C SER A 58 15.67 10.26 -13.93
N PHE A 59 14.37 10.44 -14.19
CA PHE A 59 13.32 9.75 -13.45
C PHE A 59 13.16 8.34 -14.05
N GLY A 60 13.93 7.38 -13.55
CA GLY A 60 13.92 6.03 -14.07
C GLY A 60 14.71 5.04 -13.22
N PHE A 61 14.44 3.76 -13.44
CA PHE A 61 15.11 2.67 -12.73
C PHE A 61 16.54 2.45 -13.24
N THR A 62 16.72 2.44 -14.56
CA THR A 62 18.03 2.35 -15.21
C THR A 62 18.68 3.72 -15.26
N PRO A 63 19.98 3.85 -14.94
CA PRO A 63 20.71 5.12 -15.00
C PRO A 63 20.58 5.81 -16.37
N GLY A 64 20.18 7.09 -16.37
CA GLY A 64 20.03 7.89 -17.59
C GLY A 64 18.78 7.60 -18.44
N VAL A 65 18.00 6.57 -18.12
CA VAL A 65 16.79 6.18 -18.85
C VAL A 65 15.54 6.55 -18.05
N THR A 66 14.66 7.36 -18.65
CA THR A 66 13.37 7.70 -18.02
C THR A 66 12.41 6.53 -18.13
N SER A 67 11.84 6.11 -16.99
CA SER A 67 10.82 5.06 -16.92
C SER A 67 9.76 5.38 -15.85
N SER A 68 8.57 4.82 -15.98
CA SER A 68 7.49 4.94 -14.99
C SER A 68 7.46 3.74 -14.01
N GLY A 69 8.62 3.25 -13.61
CA GLY A 69 8.77 2.09 -12.73
C GLY A 69 8.31 2.32 -11.28
N SER A 70 8.23 3.58 -10.83
CA SER A 70 7.60 3.90 -9.54
C SER A 70 6.10 4.09 -9.70
N SER A 71 5.30 3.37 -8.90
CA SER A 71 3.87 3.61 -8.76
C SER A 71 3.57 4.95 -8.05
N SER A 72 4.58 5.58 -7.43
CA SER A 72 4.48 6.79 -6.63
C SER A 72 5.58 7.80 -6.98
N ALA A 73 5.30 8.65 -7.97
CA ALA A 73 6.24 9.70 -8.36
C ALA A 73 6.49 10.69 -7.19
N PHE A 74 5.46 11.04 -6.42
CA PHE A 74 5.61 11.97 -5.30
C PHE A 74 6.50 11.40 -4.19
N TRP A 75 6.36 10.11 -3.89
CA TRP A 75 7.23 9.44 -2.93
C TRP A 75 8.68 9.42 -3.40
N THR A 76 8.91 9.11 -4.67
CA THR A 76 10.25 9.17 -5.27
C THR A 76 10.89 10.56 -5.15
N PHE A 77 10.13 11.64 -5.34
CA PHE A 77 10.62 13.01 -5.11
C PHE A 77 10.95 13.27 -3.64
N ILE A 78 10.13 12.77 -2.70
CA ILE A 78 10.44 12.88 -1.26
C ILE A 78 11.75 12.13 -0.95
N LEU A 79 11.90 10.91 -1.44
CA LEU A 79 13.10 10.11 -1.20
C LEU A 79 14.36 10.74 -1.82
N SER A 80 14.23 11.47 -2.92
CA SER A 80 15.38 12.15 -3.56
C SER A 80 16.01 13.21 -2.66
N ILE A 81 15.24 13.76 -1.71
CA ILE A 81 15.75 14.69 -0.69
C ILE A 81 16.88 14.05 0.14
N ASN A 82 16.73 12.75 0.47
CA ASN A 82 17.78 12.02 1.19
C ASN A 82 19.11 12.00 0.41
N TYR A 83 19.04 11.70 -0.88
CA TYR A 83 20.25 11.64 -1.72
C TYR A 83 20.87 13.00 -2.00
N LEU A 84 20.08 14.08 -1.93
CA LEU A 84 20.56 15.46 -2.06
C LEU A 84 21.25 15.94 -0.78
N LEU A 85 20.62 15.69 0.38
CA LEU A 85 21.06 16.28 1.65
C LEU A 85 21.98 15.36 2.45
N PHE A 86 21.83 14.05 2.30
CA PHE A 86 22.50 13.04 3.12
C PHE A 86 23.13 11.90 2.27
N PRO A 87 23.96 12.21 1.25
CA PRO A 87 24.43 11.21 0.28
C PRO A 87 25.28 10.09 0.89
N ALA A 88 25.88 10.32 2.07
CA ALA A 88 26.71 9.34 2.77
C ALA A 88 25.94 8.47 3.78
N HIS A 89 24.64 8.73 4.01
CA HIS A 89 23.86 7.99 4.99
C HIS A 89 23.10 6.83 4.35
N SER A 90 22.80 5.83 5.15
CA SER A 90 21.94 4.71 4.72
C SER A 90 20.59 5.23 4.22
N PRO A 91 20.13 4.80 3.03
CA PRO A 91 18.87 5.24 2.46
C PRO A 91 17.65 4.73 3.22
N VAL A 92 17.82 3.79 4.16
CA VAL A 92 16.73 3.14 4.90
C VAL A 92 16.12 4.10 5.94
N PHE A 93 16.92 4.87 6.65
CA PHE A 93 16.44 5.66 7.79
C PHE A 93 15.49 6.80 7.38
N PHE A 94 15.77 7.48 6.28
CA PHE A 94 14.99 8.64 5.87
C PHE A 94 13.50 8.30 5.65
N PRO A 95 13.11 7.30 4.82
CA PRO A 95 11.70 6.95 4.63
C PRO A 95 11.05 6.41 5.91
N LEU A 96 11.78 5.72 6.79
CA LEU A 96 11.25 5.28 8.07
C LEU A 96 10.89 6.46 8.98
N ILE A 97 11.76 7.48 9.05
CA ILE A 97 11.51 8.71 9.80
C ILE A 97 10.33 9.48 9.21
N VAL A 98 10.27 9.64 7.89
CA VAL A 98 9.16 10.33 7.22
C VAL A 98 7.83 9.61 7.49
N ASN A 99 7.78 8.30 7.36
CA ASN A 99 6.56 7.52 7.63
C ASN A 99 6.17 7.58 9.12
N ALA A 100 7.13 7.51 10.04
CA ALA A 100 6.88 7.68 11.47
C ALA A 100 6.35 9.08 11.79
N ALA A 101 6.86 10.12 11.12
CA ALA A 101 6.35 11.48 11.26
C ALA A 101 4.95 11.68 10.64
N LEU A 102 4.56 10.89 9.65
CA LEU A 102 3.26 10.97 8.98
C LEU A 102 2.17 10.15 9.67
N ILE A 103 2.50 9.04 10.32
CA ILE A 103 1.50 8.14 10.89
C ILE A 103 0.81 8.75 12.12
N VAL A 104 1.52 9.55 12.91
CA VAL A 104 0.94 10.30 14.06
C VAL A 104 -0.10 11.32 13.60
N PRO A 105 0.17 12.19 12.61
CA PRO A 105 -0.85 13.04 12.00
C PRO A 105 -2.08 12.29 11.51
N SER A 106 -1.99 11.05 11.03
CA SER A 106 -3.18 10.31 10.59
C SER A 106 -4.18 10.11 11.74
N GLY A 107 -3.71 9.75 12.94
CA GLY A 107 -4.53 9.64 14.14
C GLY A 107 -5.12 10.98 14.58
N ILE A 108 -4.33 12.05 14.54
CA ILE A 108 -4.78 13.42 14.87
C ILE A 108 -5.85 13.88 13.88
N LEU A 109 -5.71 13.58 12.59
CA LEU A 109 -6.70 13.93 11.56
C LEU A 109 -8.02 13.18 11.79
N LEU A 110 -7.96 11.87 12.10
CA LEU A 110 -9.14 11.09 12.46
C LEU A 110 -9.85 11.66 13.69
N TRP A 111 -9.10 12.01 14.73
CA TRP A 111 -9.64 12.68 15.90
C TRP A 111 -10.34 14.00 15.56
N ARG A 112 -9.67 14.86 14.79
CA ARG A 112 -10.26 16.15 14.37
C ARG A 112 -11.52 15.95 13.53
N ILE A 113 -11.52 15.01 12.60
CA ILE A 113 -12.70 14.68 11.80
C ILE A 113 -13.86 14.29 12.73
N ALA A 114 -13.62 13.37 13.68
CA ALA A 114 -14.63 12.90 14.60
C ALA A 114 -15.19 14.04 15.49
N VAL A 115 -14.31 14.87 16.04
CA VAL A 115 -14.72 16.01 16.91
C VAL A 115 -15.48 17.08 16.13
N PHE A 116 -15.04 17.42 14.92
CA PHE A 116 -15.73 18.39 14.07
C PHE A 116 -17.14 17.92 13.65
N ASP A 117 -17.32 16.63 13.47
CA ASP A 117 -18.63 16.06 13.16
C ASP A 117 -19.50 15.80 14.39
N GLY A 118 -18.96 16.03 15.59
CA GLY A 118 -19.69 15.89 16.85
C GLY A 118 -19.95 14.45 17.26
N LEU A 119 -19.06 13.54 16.91
CA LEU A 119 -19.17 12.14 17.33
C LEU A 119 -19.12 12.03 18.87
N PRO A 120 -19.81 11.03 19.46
CA PRO A 120 -19.61 10.67 20.85
C PRO A 120 -18.11 10.41 21.13
N LEU A 121 -17.66 10.77 22.33
CA LEU A 121 -16.25 10.64 22.71
C LEU A 121 -15.69 9.25 22.44
N ILE A 122 -16.46 8.21 22.77
CA ILE A 122 -16.01 6.82 22.60
C ILE A 122 -15.81 6.43 21.12
N TYR A 123 -16.62 7.00 20.21
CA TYR A 123 -16.45 6.81 18.75
C TYR A 123 -15.21 7.54 18.25
N ALA A 124 -14.99 8.77 18.77
CA ALA A 124 -13.79 9.55 18.42
C ALA A 124 -12.50 8.85 18.91
N LEU A 125 -12.52 8.27 20.12
CA LEU A 125 -11.42 7.48 20.65
C LEU A 125 -11.16 6.23 19.82
N ALA A 126 -12.20 5.51 19.42
CA ALA A 126 -12.06 4.34 18.54
C ALA A 126 -11.40 4.71 17.20
N LEU A 127 -11.88 5.79 16.55
CA LEU A 127 -11.30 6.27 15.29
C LEU A 127 -9.82 6.66 15.43
N ALA A 128 -9.47 7.36 16.50
CA ALA A 128 -8.13 7.91 16.65
C ALA A 128 -7.09 6.91 17.19
N LEU A 129 -7.49 6.01 18.10
CA LEU A 129 -6.53 5.19 18.84
C LEU A 129 -6.41 3.74 18.33
N LEU A 130 -7.49 3.13 17.83
CA LEU A 130 -7.42 1.73 17.39
C LEU A 130 -6.43 1.49 16.25
N PRO A 131 -6.26 2.39 15.26
CA PRO A 131 -5.24 2.21 14.24
C PRO A 131 -3.81 2.16 14.80
N ALA A 132 -3.54 2.88 15.89
CA ALA A 132 -2.24 2.85 16.57
C ALA A 132 -1.88 1.48 17.16
N LEU A 133 -2.88 0.64 17.39
CA LEU A 133 -2.74 -0.71 17.93
C LEU A 133 -2.76 -1.79 16.82
N SER A 134 -3.05 -1.40 15.58
CA SER A 134 -3.15 -2.33 14.46
C SER A 134 -1.78 -2.64 13.88
N GLY A 135 -1.31 -3.89 14.08
CA GLY A 135 0.03 -4.31 13.65
C GLY A 135 0.28 -4.11 12.16
N ASN A 136 -0.69 -4.47 11.29
CA ASN A 136 -0.53 -4.30 9.85
C ASN A 136 -0.57 -2.83 9.41
N TYR A 137 -1.35 -1.96 10.05
CA TYR A 137 -1.33 -0.54 9.74
C TYR A 137 -0.02 0.13 10.19
N ILE A 138 0.46 -0.18 11.40
CA ILE A 138 1.75 0.32 11.90
C ILE A 138 2.92 -0.22 11.06
N TRP A 139 2.84 -1.48 10.60
CA TRP A 139 3.84 -2.07 9.73
C TRP A 139 4.06 -1.28 8.43
N LEU A 140 3.02 -0.61 7.90
CA LEU A 140 3.16 0.24 6.72
C LEU A 140 4.22 1.33 6.89
N ALA A 141 4.44 1.81 8.11
CA ALA A 141 5.47 2.81 8.38
C ALA A 141 6.90 2.27 8.20
N PHE A 142 7.09 0.96 8.30
CA PHE A 142 8.38 0.29 8.16
C PHE A 142 8.66 -0.22 6.75
N THR A 143 7.68 -0.15 5.84
CA THR A 143 7.86 -0.62 4.46
C THR A 143 8.81 0.25 3.64
N GLY A 144 9.13 1.46 4.07
CA GLY A 144 9.88 2.41 3.24
C GLY A 144 9.10 2.96 2.04
N MET A 145 7.79 2.67 1.95
CA MET A 145 6.91 3.01 0.84
C MET A 145 5.87 4.09 1.23
N GLU A 146 5.10 4.54 0.27
CA GLU A 146 4.20 5.69 0.31
C GLU A 146 2.85 5.49 1.03
N HIS A 147 2.57 4.32 1.56
CA HIS A 147 1.21 3.92 2.01
C HIS A 147 0.67 4.81 3.15
N VAL A 148 1.53 5.18 4.11
CA VAL A 148 1.18 6.08 5.22
C VAL A 148 0.92 7.50 4.69
N LEU A 149 1.74 7.98 3.77
CA LEU A 149 1.56 9.27 3.09
C LEU A 149 0.19 9.32 2.39
N PHE A 150 -0.15 8.27 1.64
CA PHE A 150 -1.44 8.16 0.95
C PHE A 150 -2.63 8.24 1.93
N ALA A 151 -2.58 7.50 3.03
CA ALA A 151 -3.63 7.51 4.04
C ALA A 151 -3.76 8.91 4.69
N THR A 152 -2.63 9.52 5.05
CA THR A 152 -2.60 10.85 5.68
C THR A 152 -3.10 11.95 4.75
N LEU A 153 -2.69 11.94 3.48
CA LEU A 153 -3.17 12.89 2.46
C LEU A 153 -4.67 12.72 2.19
N SER A 154 -5.19 11.49 2.18
CA SER A 154 -6.62 11.23 2.05
C SER A 154 -7.41 11.87 3.19
N LEU A 155 -6.97 11.68 4.43
CA LEU A 155 -7.60 12.29 5.61
C LEU A 155 -7.51 13.81 5.59
N LEU A 156 -6.37 14.35 5.19
CA LEU A 156 -6.17 15.80 5.09
C LEU A 156 -7.10 16.41 4.03
N ALA A 157 -7.21 15.79 2.85
CA ALA A 157 -8.10 16.24 1.79
C ALA A 157 -9.57 16.24 2.26
N ILE A 158 -10.02 15.16 2.90
CA ILE A 158 -11.37 15.07 3.47
C ILE A 158 -11.59 16.17 4.52
N LEU A 159 -10.65 16.39 5.43
CA LEU A 159 -10.77 17.41 6.46
C LEU A 159 -10.87 18.83 5.88
N LEU A 160 -10.01 19.14 4.90
CA LEU A 160 -9.95 20.45 4.27
C LEU A 160 -11.14 20.74 3.35
N TRP A 161 -11.71 19.71 2.73
CA TRP A 161 -12.79 19.89 1.75
C TRP A 161 -14.09 20.36 2.39
N PHE A 162 -14.40 19.98 3.61
CA PHE A 162 -15.56 20.52 4.31
C PHE A 162 -15.30 21.94 4.84
N ARG A 163 -16.22 22.85 4.64
CA ARG A 163 -16.18 24.16 5.30
C ARG A 163 -16.35 24.01 6.82
N ALA A 164 -15.66 24.83 7.58
CA ALA A 164 -15.92 24.96 9.00
C ALA A 164 -17.40 25.35 9.23
N GLY A 165 -18.16 24.53 9.95
CA GLY A 165 -19.60 24.72 10.13
C GLY A 165 -20.51 24.06 9.09
N GLY A 166 -19.94 23.34 8.11
CA GLY A 166 -20.66 22.79 6.97
C GLY A 166 -21.48 21.55 7.25
N VAL A 167 -22.63 21.72 7.91
CA VAL A 167 -23.83 20.93 7.67
C VAL A 167 -25.01 21.90 7.70
N LEU A 168 -25.58 22.12 6.51
CA LEU A 168 -26.95 22.62 6.32
C LEU A 168 -27.36 23.88 7.11
N ARG A 169 -26.47 24.78 7.52
CA ARG A 169 -26.85 26.15 7.82
C ARG A 169 -26.67 27.01 6.56
N ARG A 170 -27.71 27.06 5.75
CA ARG A 170 -27.99 28.17 4.85
C ARG A 170 -27.99 29.46 5.68
N GLY A 171 -26.89 30.19 5.69
CA GLY A 171 -26.90 31.52 6.33
C GLY A 171 -25.57 32.18 6.58
N ASP A 172 -24.52 31.46 6.89
CA ASP A 172 -23.24 32.10 7.26
C ASP A 172 -22.24 32.13 6.11
N ALA A 173 -22.48 33.06 5.17
CA ALA A 173 -21.53 33.45 4.14
C ALA A 173 -20.45 34.39 4.70
N THR A 174 -19.77 34.01 5.78
CA THR A 174 -18.66 34.80 6.31
C THR A 174 -17.31 34.14 5.99
N GLY A 175 -16.59 34.71 5.05
CA GLY A 175 -15.17 34.50 4.86
C GLY A 175 -14.72 33.99 3.49
N SER A 176 -14.77 34.84 2.44
CA SER A 176 -14.19 34.53 1.13
C SER A 176 -12.70 34.14 1.18
N GLY A 177 -11.93 34.70 2.12
CA GLY A 177 -10.51 34.39 2.31
C GLY A 177 -10.25 32.95 2.78
N ASN A 178 -11.07 32.42 3.68
CA ASN A 178 -10.94 31.02 4.13
C ASN A 178 -11.32 30.00 3.04
N ALA A 179 -12.29 30.34 2.18
CA ALA A 179 -12.71 29.45 1.10
C ALA A 179 -11.62 29.27 0.02
N LEU A 180 -10.99 30.38 -0.40
CA LEU A 180 -9.86 30.32 -1.34
C LEU A 180 -8.73 29.47 -0.80
N ARG A 181 -8.21 29.81 0.39
CA ARG A 181 -7.10 29.07 1.02
C ARG A 181 -7.39 27.57 1.15
N THR A 182 -8.60 27.23 1.63
CA THR A 182 -8.96 25.82 1.80
C THR A 182 -9.11 25.09 0.46
N SER A 183 -9.62 25.75 -0.61
CA SER A 183 -9.70 25.15 -1.94
C SER A 183 -8.31 24.91 -2.52
N LEU A 184 -7.38 25.86 -2.38
CA LEU A 184 -5.99 25.70 -2.84
C LEU A 184 -5.27 24.58 -2.08
N LEU A 185 -5.36 24.54 -0.73
CA LEU A 185 -4.77 23.49 0.09
C LEU A 185 -5.37 22.11 -0.21
N THR A 186 -6.68 22.05 -0.46
CA THR A 186 -7.33 20.79 -0.87
C THR A 186 -6.82 20.35 -2.23
N GLY A 187 -6.69 21.28 -3.19
CA GLY A 187 -6.13 20.99 -4.51
C GLY A 187 -4.71 20.44 -4.43
N LEU A 188 -3.85 21.05 -3.60
CA LEU A 188 -2.50 20.53 -3.33
C LEU A 188 -2.53 19.12 -2.72
N ALA A 189 -3.38 18.89 -1.71
CA ALA A 189 -3.51 17.58 -1.08
C ALA A 189 -4.00 16.51 -2.07
N LEU A 190 -4.98 16.83 -2.93
CA LEU A 190 -5.51 15.92 -3.95
C LEU A 190 -4.50 15.66 -5.08
N GLY A 191 -3.78 16.68 -5.52
CA GLY A 191 -2.71 16.53 -6.49
C GLY A 191 -1.57 15.65 -5.96
N ALA A 192 -1.11 15.94 -4.73
CA ALA A 192 -0.11 15.11 -4.05
C ALA A 192 -0.61 13.67 -3.85
N LEU A 193 -1.88 13.48 -3.47
CA LEU A 193 -2.50 12.17 -3.30
C LEU A 193 -2.52 11.38 -4.62
N GLY A 194 -2.98 11.99 -5.72
CA GLY A 194 -3.01 11.35 -7.04
C GLY A 194 -1.61 11.04 -7.59
N MET A 195 -0.62 11.88 -7.26
CA MET A 195 0.79 11.65 -7.60
C MET A 195 1.47 10.62 -6.67
N THR A 196 0.90 10.40 -5.47
CA THR A 196 1.33 9.34 -4.56
C THR A 196 0.82 7.98 -5.05
N ARG A 197 -0.46 7.88 -5.41
CA ARG A 197 -1.06 6.64 -5.95
C ARG A 197 -2.22 6.99 -6.89
N PRO A 198 -2.34 6.29 -8.03
CA PRO A 198 -3.41 6.56 -9.01
C PRO A 198 -4.83 6.50 -8.43
N GLU A 199 -5.05 5.65 -7.42
CA GLU A 199 -6.35 5.51 -6.75
C GLU A 199 -6.78 6.81 -6.05
N GLY A 200 -5.82 7.68 -5.69
CA GLY A 200 -6.11 9.00 -5.12
C GLY A 200 -6.97 9.88 -6.04
N LEU A 201 -6.94 9.65 -7.35
CA LEU A 201 -7.83 10.34 -8.30
C LEU A 201 -9.30 10.00 -8.04
N ALA A 202 -9.61 8.78 -7.57
CA ALA A 202 -10.99 8.39 -7.24
C ALA A 202 -11.54 9.20 -6.04
N LEU A 203 -10.68 9.55 -5.05
CA LEU A 203 -11.10 10.47 -3.99
C LEU A 203 -11.38 11.87 -4.53
N SER A 204 -10.58 12.36 -5.49
CA SER A 204 -10.83 13.65 -6.13
C SER A 204 -12.18 13.66 -6.82
N VAL A 205 -12.50 12.62 -7.60
CA VAL A 205 -13.80 12.47 -8.26
C VAL A 205 -14.94 12.42 -7.22
N LEU A 206 -14.79 11.66 -6.14
CA LEU A 206 -15.79 11.58 -5.06
C LEU A 206 -16.04 12.96 -4.43
N LEU A 207 -14.99 13.68 -4.04
CA LEU A 207 -15.12 15.00 -3.42
C LEU A 207 -15.74 16.01 -4.38
N PHE A 208 -15.35 16.01 -5.65
CA PHE A 208 -15.89 16.91 -6.66
C PHE A 208 -17.36 16.56 -6.97
N ALA A 209 -17.73 15.30 -7.07
CA ALA A 209 -19.12 14.89 -7.26
C ALA A 209 -20.01 15.31 -6.08
N LEU A 210 -19.49 15.25 -4.87
CA LEU A 210 -20.23 15.59 -3.65
C LEU A 210 -20.00 17.03 -3.16
N TYR A 211 -19.49 17.93 -4.00
CA TYR A 211 -19.09 19.28 -3.59
C TYR A 211 -20.20 20.07 -2.90
N ARG A 212 -21.44 19.95 -3.39
CA ARG A 212 -22.58 20.65 -2.79
C ARG A 212 -22.93 20.11 -1.40
N TRP A 213 -22.85 18.79 -1.23
CA TRP A 213 -23.03 18.16 0.08
C TRP A 213 -21.95 18.59 1.08
N CYS A 214 -20.73 18.80 0.61
CA CYS A 214 -19.63 19.33 1.43
C CYS A 214 -19.72 20.86 1.66
N GLY A 215 -20.75 21.55 1.21
CA GLY A 215 -20.93 22.99 1.35
C GLY A 215 -20.00 23.82 0.44
N ARG A 216 -19.51 23.25 -0.66
CA ARG A 216 -18.61 23.94 -1.60
C ARG A 216 -19.38 24.54 -2.79
N SER A 217 -18.77 25.55 -3.39
CA SER A 217 -19.25 26.18 -4.63
C SER A 217 -18.54 25.57 -5.86
N VAL A 218 -19.08 25.80 -7.05
CA VAL A 218 -18.41 25.41 -8.31
C VAL A 218 -17.03 26.06 -8.41
N SER A 219 -16.89 27.33 -8.00
CA SER A 219 -15.59 28.02 -8.02
C SER A 219 -14.55 27.36 -7.08
N ASP A 220 -14.99 26.80 -5.93
CA ASP A 220 -14.10 26.04 -5.04
C ASP A 220 -13.60 24.75 -5.71
N VAL A 221 -14.51 24.06 -6.42
CA VAL A 221 -14.18 22.85 -7.21
C VAL A 221 -13.16 23.18 -8.29
N LEU A 222 -13.42 24.21 -9.09
CA LEU A 222 -12.55 24.59 -10.20
C LEU A 222 -11.15 25.00 -9.71
N ARG A 223 -11.06 25.77 -8.61
CA ARG A 223 -9.77 26.14 -7.99
C ARG A 223 -9.00 24.91 -7.52
N ALA A 224 -9.66 24.02 -6.77
CA ALA A 224 -9.03 22.81 -6.27
C ALA A 224 -8.60 21.88 -7.42
N ALA A 225 -9.46 21.72 -8.45
CA ALA A 225 -9.14 20.93 -9.63
C ALA A 225 -7.95 21.50 -10.41
N ALA A 226 -7.90 22.81 -10.64
CA ALA A 226 -6.80 23.46 -11.33
C ALA A 226 -5.46 23.23 -10.62
N VAL A 227 -5.43 23.41 -9.29
CA VAL A 227 -4.21 23.15 -8.48
C VAL A 227 -3.84 21.67 -8.49
N ALA A 228 -4.82 20.76 -8.35
CA ALA A 228 -4.56 19.32 -8.39
C ALA A 228 -3.99 18.88 -9.74
N VAL A 229 -4.59 19.34 -10.84
CA VAL A 229 -4.11 19.04 -12.20
C VAL A 229 -2.69 19.58 -12.40
N LEU A 230 -2.43 20.85 -12.01
CA LEU A 230 -1.08 21.44 -12.13
C LEU A 230 -0.03 20.60 -11.37
N PHE A 231 -0.38 20.12 -10.19
CA PHE A 231 0.51 19.27 -9.39
C PHE A 231 0.75 17.89 -10.04
N LEU A 232 -0.24 17.35 -10.76
CA LEU A 232 -0.16 16.06 -11.45
C LEU A 232 0.58 16.11 -12.79
N VAL A 233 0.75 17.29 -13.39
CA VAL A 233 1.39 17.45 -14.72
C VAL A 233 2.73 16.71 -14.82
N PRO A 234 3.69 16.82 -13.88
CA PRO A 234 4.97 16.11 -14.00
C PRO A 234 4.81 14.60 -14.11
N ALA A 235 3.95 13.99 -13.27
CA ALA A 235 3.69 12.56 -13.30
C ALA A 235 3.01 12.12 -14.61
N PHE A 236 2.04 12.89 -15.10
CA PHE A 236 1.37 12.61 -16.38
C PHE A 236 2.32 12.71 -17.56
N VAL A 237 3.20 13.72 -17.59
CA VAL A 237 4.23 13.85 -18.64
C VAL A 237 5.19 12.66 -18.63
N ILE A 238 5.66 12.24 -17.45
CA ILE A 238 6.52 11.06 -17.32
C ILE A 238 5.78 9.81 -17.82
N ASN A 239 4.55 9.57 -17.37
CA ASN A 239 3.78 8.41 -17.76
C ASN A 239 3.48 8.39 -19.27
N LEU A 240 3.08 9.53 -19.88
CA LEU A 240 2.85 9.61 -21.33
C LEU A 240 4.13 9.29 -22.13
N LYS A 241 5.27 9.81 -21.71
CA LYS A 241 6.55 9.53 -22.38
C LYS A 241 7.00 8.07 -22.25
N THR A 242 6.71 7.43 -21.12
CA THR A 242 7.25 6.10 -20.76
C THR A 242 6.28 4.96 -21.03
N SER A 243 4.98 5.13 -20.76
CA SER A 243 3.95 4.09 -20.94
C SER A 243 2.99 4.34 -22.11
N GLY A 244 3.02 5.57 -22.68
CA GLY A 244 2.05 5.98 -23.70
C GLY A 244 0.65 6.25 -23.13
N THR A 245 0.47 6.24 -21.81
CA THR A 245 -0.80 6.46 -21.10
C THR A 245 -0.60 7.43 -19.92
N LEU A 246 -1.68 7.94 -19.34
CA LEU A 246 -1.60 8.77 -18.12
C LEU A 246 -1.27 7.96 -16.87
N LEU A 247 -1.41 6.62 -16.92
CA LEU A 247 -1.14 5.73 -15.80
C LEU A 247 0.27 5.14 -15.89
N PRO A 248 0.92 4.81 -14.76
CA PRO A 248 2.25 4.23 -14.76
C PRO A 248 2.24 2.82 -15.38
N MET A 249 3.36 2.44 -15.99
CA MET A 249 3.51 1.14 -16.64
C MET A 249 3.41 -0.03 -15.66
N THR A 250 3.85 0.16 -14.42
CA THR A 250 3.72 -0.82 -13.33
C THR A 250 2.30 -1.35 -13.17
N LEU A 251 1.29 -0.53 -13.40
CA LEU A 251 -0.11 -0.96 -13.32
C LEU A 251 -0.47 -1.93 -14.46
N ARG A 252 0.07 -1.70 -15.67
CA ARG A 252 -0.20 -2.56 -16.84
C ARG A 252 0.50 -3.92 -16.69
N GLY A 253 1.78 -3.92 -16.33
CA GLY A 253 2.54 -5.15 -16.09
C GLY A 253 1.90 -6.01 -15.00
N ARG A 254 1.56 -5.40 -13.86
CA ARG A 254 0.91 -6.12 -12.75
C ARG A 254 -0.49 -6.63 -13.10
N ARG A 255 -1.28 -5.89 -13.88
CA ARG A 255 -2.56 -6.40 -14.37
C ARG A 255 -2.40 -7.67 -15.19
N PHE A 256 -1.42 -7.71 -16.06
CA PHE A 256 -1.17 -8.90 -16.86
C PHE A 256 -0.74 -10.08 -15.99
N LEU A 257 0.22 -9.89 -15.09
CA LEU A 257 0.73 -10.94 -14.21
C LEU A 257 -0.33 -11.48 -13.23
N PHE A 258 -1.27 -10.65 -12.77
CA PHE A 258 -2.30 -11.09 -11.82
C PHE A 258 -3.65 -11.42 -12.47
N GLY A 259 -3.90 -11.02 -13.69
CA GLY A 259 -5.20 -11.16 -14.34
C GLY A 259 -5.17 -11.58 -15.80
N ASN A 260 -4.01 -11.91 -16.36
CA ASN A 260 -3.80 -12.27 -17.77
C ASN A 260 -4.39 -11.26 -18.78
N THR A 261 -4.47 -9.98 -18.39
CA THR A 261 -5.01 -8.92 -19.27
C THR A 261 -4.44 -7.56 -18.91
N ASP A 262 -4.11 -6.77 -19.92
CA ASP A 262 -3.74 -5.35 -19.77
C ASP A 262 -4.96 -4.43 -19.77
N LYS A 263 -6.15 -4.96 -20.11
CA LYS A 263 -7.42 -4.22 -20.17
C LYS A 263 -8.11 -4.23 -18.83
N LEU A 264 -8.90 -3.18 -18.57
CA LEU A 264 -9.84 -3.17 -17.46
C LEU A 264 -10.88 -4.27 -17.70
N HIS A 265 -10.70 -5.39 -17.04
CA HIS A 265 -11.68 -6.46 -17.07
C HIS A 265 -12.41 -6.52 -15.74
N VAL A 266 -13.68 -6.15 -15.75
CA VAL A 266 -14.54 -6.24 -14.59
C VAL A 266 -15.40 -7.47 -14.74
N GLY A 267 -14.87 -8.60 -14.28
CA GLY A 267 -15.66 -9.81 -14.14
C GLY A 267 -16.08 -10.01 -12.69
N TRP A 268 -17.24 -10.62 -12.47
CA TRP A 268 -17.68 -11.02 -11.12
C TRP A 268 -16.67 -11.94 -10.42
N SER A 269 -15.92 -12.73 -11.19
CA SER A 269 -14.80 -13.55 -10.72
C SER A 269 -13.70 -12.73 -10.04
N THR A 270 -13.32 -11.59 -10.62
CA THR A 270 -12.30 -10.66 -10.09
C THR A 270 -12.74 -10.07 -8.74
N VAL A 271 -14.00 -9.63 -8.66
CA VAL A 271 -14.57 -9.09 -7.41
C VAL A 271 -14.58 -10.16 -6.33
N ARG A 272 -15.02 -11.38 -6.68
CA ARG A 272 -15.05 -12.52 -5.75
C ARG A 272 -13.66 -12.87 -5.24
N GLU A 273 -12.68 -12.95 -6.12
CA GLU A 273 -11.29 -13.30 -5.75
C GLU A 273 -10.67 -12.26 -4.84
N LEU A 274 -10.75 -10.96 -5.19
CA LEU A 274 -10.26 -9.89 -4.31
C LEU A 274 -10.95 -9.91 -2.96
N THR A 275 -12.28 -10.14 -2.93
CA THR A 275 -13.03 -10.20 -1.68
C THR A 275 -12.57 -11.39 -0.83
N ARG A 276 -12.36 -12.56 -1.45
CA ARG A 276 -11.83 -13.75 -0.78
C ARG A 276 -10.42 -13.50 -0.22
N GLU A 277 -9.54 -12.91 -1.03
CA GLU A 277 -8.18 -12.56 -0.59
C GLU A 277 -8.20 -11.55 0.55
N THR A 278 -8.97 -10.47 0.43
CA THR A 278 -9.06 -9.45 1.49
C THR A 278 -9.59 -10.06 2.78
N TYR A 279 -10.64 -10.89 2.69
CA TYR A 279 -11.16 -11.58 3.84
C TYR A 279 -10.11 -12.50 4.48
N ALA A 280 -9.54 -13.41 3.71
CA ALA A 280 -8.60 -14.40 4.23
C ALA A 280 -7.30 -13.76 4.70
N LYS A 281 -6.67 -12.95 3.85
CA LYS A 281 -5.31 -12.44 4.04
C LYS A 281 -5.25 -11.21 4.92
N VAL A 282 -6.19 -10.28 4.77
CA VAL A 282 -6.15 -8.99 5.49
C VAL A 282 -6.91 -9.05 6.80
N ILE A 283 -8.08 -9.70 6.81
CA ILE A 283 -8.96 -9.67 7.98
C ILE A 283 -8.77 -10.91 8.85
N GLN A 284 -8.97 -12.09 8.31
CA GLN A 284 -8.94 -13.35 9.09
C GLN A 284 -7.56 -13.60 9.70
N HIS A 285 -6.51 -13.60 8.90
CA HIS A 285 -5.16 -13.87 9.39
C HIS A 285 -4.60 -12.75 10.28
N ASN A 286 -4.84 -11.49 9.90
CA ASN A 286 -4.24 -10.36 10.60
C ASN A 286 -4.94 -10.00 11.90
N PHE A 287 -6.27 -10.08 11.97
CA PHE A 287 -7.01 -9.67 13.17
C PHE A 287 -7.54 -10.86 13.98
N PHE A 288 -8.00 -11.92 13.34
CA PHE A 288 -8.72 -13.01 14.03
C PHE A 288 -7.95 -14.33 14.12
N HIS A 289 -6.74 -14.37 13.56
CA HIS A 289 -5.81 -15.49 13.68
C HIS A 289 -6.46 -16.86 13.47
N THR A 290 -6.97 -17.10 12.26
CA THR A 290 -7.62 -18.36 11.84
C THR A 290 -9.05 -18.62 12.31
N ALA A 291 -9.59 -17.85 13.25
CA ALA A 291 -10.99 -18.00 13.68
C ALA A 291 -11.97 -17.41 12.64
N SER A 292 -12.25 -18.17 11.58
CA SER A 292 -13.02 -17.68 10.42
C SER A 292 -14.43 -17.18 10.77
N GLY A 293 -15.11 -17.83 11.72
CA GLY A 293 -16.44 -17.39 12.17
C GLY A 293 -16.42 -16.01 12.82
N TRP A 294 -15.46 -15.75 13.72
CA TRP A 294 -15.30 -14.44 14.35
C TRP A 294 -14.84 -13.38 13.37
N ALA A 295 -14.03 -13.74 12.38
CA ALA A 295 -13.63 -12.82 11.31
C ALA A 295 -14.84 -12.35 10.52
N MET A 296 -15.79 -13.24 10.19
CA MET A 296 -17.04 -12.88 9.50
C MET A 296 -17.89 -11.94 10.35
N VAL A 297 -18.05 -12.23 11.64
CA VAL A 297 -18.75 -11.32 12.58
C VAL A 297 -18.09 -9.95 12.59
N GLY A 298 -16.76 -9.91 12.64
CA GLY A 298 -15.99 -8.66 12.57
C GLY A 298 -16.24 -7.86 11.29
N VAL A 299 -16.29 -8.55 10.13
CA VAL A 299 -16.63 -7.92 8.84
C VAL A 299 -18.04 -7.34 8.84
N VAL A 300 -19.03 -8.11 9.30
CA VAL A 300 -20.43 -7.64 9.40
C VAL A 300 -20.53 -6.42 10.31
N LEU A 301 -19.88 -6.44 11.47
CA LEU A 301 -19.85 -5.30 12.38
C LEU A 301 -19.16 -4.07 11.77
N ALA A 302 -18.07 -4.25 11.02
CA ALA A 302 -17.39 -3.14 10.35
C ALA A 302 -18.28 -2.52 9.25
N PHE A 303 -18.97 -3.33 8.44
CA PHE A 303 -19.95 -2.83 7.48
C PHE A 303 -21.11 -2.12 8.17
N TYR A 304 -21.60 -2.67 9.29
CA TYR A 304 -22.60 -1.98 10.08
C TYR A 304 -22.08 -0.65 10.64
N GLY A 305 -20.83 -0.59 11.07
CA GLY A 305 -20.16 0.66 11.47
C GLY A 305 -20.09 1.70 10.34
N CYS A 306 -19.79 1.27 9.10
CA CYS A 306 -19.91 2.14 7.92
C CYS A 306 -21.34 2.70 7.79
N PHE A 307 -22.35 1.85 7.86
CA PHE A 307 -23.74 2.26 7.78
C PHE A 307 -24.14 3.25 8.89
N VAL A 308 -23.67 3.04 10.12
CA VAL A 308 -23.87 3.96 11.25
C VAL A 308 -23.27 5.33 10.96
N LEU A 309 -22.02 5.39 10.45
CA LEU A 309 -21.39 6.64 10.09
C LEU A 309 -22.15 7.36 8.96
N LEU A 310 -22.53 6.64 7.93
CA LEU A 310 -23.28 7.20 6.79
C LEU A 310 -24.62 7.78 7.19
N ARG A 311 -25.35 7.10 8.09
CA ARG A 311 -26.71 7.48 8.44
C ARG A 311 -26.78 8.53 9.54
N ARG A 312 -25.92 8.43 10.58
CA ARG A 312 -26.03 9.28 11.77
C ARG A 312 -25.10 10.48 11.74
N PHE A 313 -24.01 10.41 10.98
CA PHE A 313 -23.01 11.47 10.92
C PHE A 313 -22.69 11.83 9.46
N PRO A 314 -23.67 12.41 8.72
CA PRO A 314 -23.58 12.63 7.27
C PRO A 314 -22.64 13.79 6.91
N ASN A 315 -21.40 13.73 7.37
CA ASN A 315 -20.37 14.76 7.17
C ASN A 315 -19.05 14.12 6.72
N ARG A 316 -17.92 14.59 7.31
CA ARG A 316 -16.57 14.08 7.04
C ARG A 316 -16.43 12.60 7.35
N THR A 317 -17.05 12.14 8.45
CA THR A 317 -17.03 10.72 8.85
C THR A 317 -17.75 9.81 7.87
N SER A 318 -18.83 10.29 7.23
CA SER A 318 -19.43 9.56 6.11
C SER A 318 -18.51 9.45 4.91
N LEU A 319 -17.72 10.51 4.61
CA LEU A 319 -16.72 10.43 3.56
C LEU A 319 -15.59 9.46 3.88
N LEU A 320 -15.22 9.27 5.14
CA LEU A 320 -14.27 8.20 5.52
C LEU A 320 -14.80 6.83 5.10
N ALA A 321 -16.06 6.53 5.42
CA ALA A 321 -16.69 5.26 5.07
C ALA A 321 -16.86 5.11 3.55
N LEU A 322 -17.33 6.14 2.86
CA LEU A 322 -17.47 6.14 1.40
C LEU A 322 -16.12 5.96 0.70
N TRP A 323 -15.09 6.66 1.18
CA TRP A 323 -13.74 6.53 0.63
C TRP A 323 -13.15 5.15 0.87
N ALA A 324 -13.32 4.56 2.04
CA ALA A 324 -12.87 3.20 2.31
C ALA A 324 -13.52 2.19 1.35
N MET A 325 -14.84 2.31 1.11
CA MET A 325 -15.56 1.47 0.16
C MET A 325 -15.12 1.71 -1.28
N LEU A 326 -14.97 2.97 -1.70
CA LEU A 326 -14.54 3.31 -3.06
C LEU A 326 -13.08 2.89 -3.31
N HIS A 327 -12.21 3.08 -2.33
CA HIS A 327 -10.82 2.64 -2.41
C HIS A 327 -10.73 1.11 -2.55
N TYR A 328 -11.51 0.37 -1.75
CA TYR A 328 -11.63 -1.07 -1.90
C TYR A 328 -12.16 -1.46 -3.28
N ALA A 329 -13.26 -0.83 -3.70
CA ALA A 329 -13.88 -1.09 -4.99
C ALA A 329 -12.94 -0.78 -6.16
N SER A 330 -12.09 0.25 -6.07
CA SER A 330 -11.14 0.59 -7.14
C SER A 330 -10.18 -0.56 -7.45
N TYR A 331 -9.78 -1.33 -6.44
CA TYR A 331 -8.95 -2.52 -6.64
C TYR A 331 -9.68 -3.68 -7.32
N CYS A 332 -11.00 -3.80 -7.12
CA CYS A 332 -11.81 -4.77 -7.86
C CYS A 332 -11.74 -4.53 -9.39
N PHE A 333 -11.52 -3.27 -9.79
CA PHE A 333 -11.48 -2.87 -11.20
C PHE A 333 -10.04 -2.71 -11.74
N MET A 334 -9.12 -2.29 -10.89
CA MET A 334 -7.76 -1.93 -11.33
C MET A 334 -6.77 -3.08 -11.21
N LEU A 335 -6.79 -3.77 -10.08
CA LEU A 335 -5.83 -4.81 -9.74
C LEU A 335 -6.40 -5.71 -8.63
N PRO A 336 -6.84 -6.94 -8.93
CA PRO A 336 -7.47 -7.84 -7.96
C PRO A 336 -6.43 -8.48 -7.02
N ALA A 337 -5.68 -7.67 -6.30
CA ALA A 337 -4.67 -8.11 -5.35
C ALA A 337 -4.68 -7.24 -4.09
N THR A 338 -4.37 -7.85 -2.96
CA THR A 338 -4.27 -7.14 -1.68
C THR A 338 -2.89 -6.52 -1.46
N GLY A 339 -1.88 -7.03 -2.17
CA GLY A 339 -0.47 -6.77 -1.89
C GLY A 339 -0.01 -7.39 -0.57
N HIS A 340 1.29 -7.48 -0.38
CA HIS A 340 1.87 -8.03 0.85
C HIS A 340 1.36 -7.25 2.06
N GLY A 341 0.89 -7.97 3.08
CA GLY A 341 0.35 -7.36 4.31
C GLY A 341 -0.93 -6.54 4.14
N GLY A 342 -1.59 -6.59 2.99
CA GLY A 342 -2.75 -5.75 2.67
C GLY A 342 -2.40 -4.32 2.28
N ARG A 343 -1.14 -4.04 1.95
CA ARG A 343 -0.61 -2.69 1.71
C ARG A 343 -1.28 -1.93 0.57
N TYR A 344 -1.93 -2.61 -0.37
CA TYR A 344 -2.68 -1.94 -1.42
C TYR A 344 -3.97 -1.30 -0.93
N GLN A 345 -4.40 -1.65 0.29
CA GLN A 345 -5.62 -1.15 0.89
C GLN A 345 -5.35 -0.41 2.22
N PRO A 346 -4.41 0.58 2.27
CA PRO A 346 -3.98 1.23 3.50
C PRO A 346 -5.14 1.91 4.23
N PHE A 347 -6.15 2.38 3.51
CA PHE A 347 -7.31 3.03 4.10
C PHE A 347 -8.29 2.02 4.73
N VAL A 348 -8.37 0.80 4.20
CA VAL A 348 -9.10 -0.30 4.83
C VAL A 348 -8.38 -0.73 6.11
N LEU A 349 -7.05 -0.88 6.08
CA LEU A 349 -6.25 -1.21 7.27
C LEU A 349 -6.42 -0.18 8.39
N LEU A 350 -6.46 1.10 8.02
CA LEU A 350 -6.67 2.22 8.94
C LEU A 350 -8.04 2.17 9.62
N LEU A 351 -9.11 1.85 8.87
CA LEU A 351 -10.48 2.02 9.34
C LEU A 351 -11.16 0.74 9.83
N PHE A 352 -10.64 -0.45 9.50
CA PHE A 352 -11.31 -1.70 9.87
C PHE A 352 -11.55 -1.84 11.38
N PRO A 353 -10.55 -1.71 12.28
CA PRO A 353 -10.78 -1.80 13.72
C PRO A 353 -11.73 -0.71 14.27
N PRO A 354 -11.60 0.58 13.89
CA PRO A 354 -12.57 1.60 14.28
C PRO A 354 -14.01 1.31 13.84
N LEU A 355 -14.21 0.89 12.61
CA LEU A 355 -15.54 0.59 12.07
C LEU A 355 -16.19 -0.59 12.77
N LEU A 356 -15.40 -1.63 13.06
CA LEU A 356 -15.85 -2.77 13.87
C LEU A 356 -16.31 -2.30 15.25
N ALA A 357 -15.51 -1.46 15.94
CA ALA A 357 -15.86 -0.93 17.25
C ALA A 357 -17.13 -0.06 17.21
N ILE A 358 -17.25 0.82 16.21
CA ILE A 358 -18.43 1.68 16.03
C ILE A 358 -19.69 0.84 15.79
N GLY A 359 -19.62 -0.19 14.95
CA GLY A 359 -20.73 -1.12 14.73
C GLY A 359 -21.14 -1.82 16.02
N LEU A 360 -20.18 -2.28 16.81
CA LEU A 360 -20.43 -2.91 18.10
C LEU A 360 -21.06 -1.93 19.11
N PHE A 361 -20.57 -0.69 19.19
CA PHE A 361 -21.13 0.34 20.09
C PHE A 361 -22.58 0.66 19.78
N ASP A 362 -22.91 0.74 18.48
CA ASP A 362 -24.28 1.02 18.05
C ASP A 362 -25.20 -0.16 18.32
N LEU A 363 -24.73 -1.38 18.07
CA LEU A 363 -25.47 -2.60 18.41
C LEU A 363 -25.77 -2.67 19.92
N ILE A 364 -24.76 -2.38 20.78
CA ILE A 364 -24.96 -2.30 22.24
C ILE A 364 -26.00 -1.24 22.58
N ALA A 365 -25.93 -0.06 21.97
CA ALA A 365 -26.91 1.00 22.20
C ALA A 365 -28.33 0.59 21.78
N LEU A 366 -28.46 -0.16 20.68
CA LEU A 366 -29.72 -0.70 20.21
C LEU A 366 -30.29 -1.71 21.20
N ILE A 367 -29.47 -2.66 21.67
CA ILE A 367 -29.85 -3.67 22.67
C ILE A 367 -30.31 -2.99 23.97
N CYS A 368 -29.52 -2.05 24.51
CA CYS A 368 -29.89 -1.33 25.72
C CYS A 368 -31.19 -0.55 25.56
N ARG A 369 -31.45 0.01 24.39
CA ARG A 369 -32.66 0.78 24.12
C ARG A 369 -33.93 -0.07 24.07
N PHE A 370 -33.87 -1.25 23.42
CA PHE A 370 -35.04 -2.06 23.14
C PHE A 370 -35.27 -3.17 24.16
N LEU A 371 -34.21 -3.81 24.63
CA LEU A 371 -34.32 -4.97 25.52
C LEU A 371 -34.21 -4.59 27.02
N LEU A 372 -33.48 -3.52 27.31
CA LEU A 372 -33.14 -3.17 28.69
C LEU A 372 -33.34 -1.65 28.96
N PRO A 373 -34.54 -1.09 28.80
CA PRO A 373 -34.77 0.36 28.92
C PRO A 373 -34.38 0.95 30.26
N ARG A 374 -34.39 0.13 31.35
CA ARG A 374 -33.98 0.54 32.72
C ARG A 374 -32.44 0.56 32.91
N THR A 375 -31.67 -0.01 31.95
CA THR A 375 -30.23 -0.16 32.08
C THR A 375 -29.43 0.89 31.27
N ARG A 376 -30.03 2.04 30.95
CA ARG A 376 -29.34 3.14 30.26
C ARG A 376 -28.01 3.56 30.93
N ALA A 377 -27.92 3.41 32.23
CA ALA A 377 -26.70 3.68 33.00
C ALA A 377 -25.55 2.71 32.63
N LEU A 378 -25.86 1.51 32.12
CA LEU A 378 -24.86 0.51 31.71
C LEU A 378 -24.34 0.73 30.29
N LEU A 379 -24.93 1.64 29.51
CA LEU A 379 -24.55 1.84 28.11
C LEU A 379 -23.08 2.25 27.98
N LEU A 380 -22.64 3.27 28.69
CA LEU A 380 -21.25 3.75 28.62
C LEU A 380 -20.26 2.72 29.15
N PRO A 381 -20.47 2.05 30.30
CA PRO A 381 -19.63 0.93 30.73
C PRO A 381 -19.53 -0.19 29.69
N ALA A 382 -20.64 -0.63 29.11
CA ALA A 382 -20.66 -1.69 28.11
C ALA A 382 -19.91 -1.30 26.82
N GLN A 383 -20.08 -0.08 26.33
CA GLN A 383 -19.32 0.43 25.19
C GLN A 383 -17.83 0.60 25.52
N SER A 384 -17.48 0.99 26.74
CA SER A 384 -16.07 1.09 27.19
C SER A 384 -15.41 -0.29 27.25
N MET A 385 -16.11 -1.31 27.77
CA MET A 385 -15.64 -2.70 27.73
C MET A 385 -15.45 -3.21 26.30
N ALA A 386 -16.38 -2.88 25.41
CA ALA A 386 -16.27 -3.23 24.00
C ALA A 386 -15.07 -2.54 23.34
N LEU A 387 -14.80 -1.26 23.66
CA LEU A 387 -13.61 -0.56 23.19
C LEU A 387 -12.32 -1.25 23.67
N ILE A 388 -12.27 -1.61 24.95
CA ILE A 388 -11.11 -2.30 25.54
C ILE A 388 -10.92 -3.67 24.87
N ALA A 389 -12.00 -4.42 24.65
CA ALA A 389 -11.93 -5.72 23.98
C ALA A 389 -11.42 -5.62 22.54
N VAL A 390 -11.94 -4.67 21.75
CA VAL A 390 -11.46 -4.43 20.39
C VAL A 390 -10.03 -3.91 20.39
N ALA A 391 -9.65 -3.05 21.34
CA ALA A 391 -8.28 -2.57 21.50
C ALA A 391 -7.31 -3.73 21.83
N ALA A 392 -7.68 -4.61 22.75
CA ALA A 392 -6.89 -5.79 23.11
C ALA A 392 -6.73 -6.75 21.91
N LEU A 393 -7.82 -7.04 21.19
CA LEU A 393 -7.79 -7.85 19.97
C LEU A 393 -6.86 -7.24 18.92
N THR A 394 -6.96 -5.92 18.70
CA THR A 394 -6.13 -5.21 17.73
C THR A 394 -4.66 -5.19 18.16
N ALA A 395 -4.38 -4.90 19.44
CA ALA A 395 -3.03 -4.86 19.99
C ALA A 395 -2.34 -6.25 19.97
N ALA A 396 -3.12 -7.33 20.09
CA ALA A 396 -2.59 -8.70 19.97
C ALA A 396 -1.98 -9.00 18.59
N THR A 397 -2.22 -8.16 17.59
CA THR A 397 -1.57 -8.26 16.28
C THR A 397 -0.14 -7.74 16.28
N LEU A 398 0.22 -6.80 17.15
CA LEU A 398 1.53 -6.14 17.17
C LEU A 398 2.73 -7.09 17.32
N PRO A 399 2.74 -8.06 18.26
CA PRO A 399 3.86 -9.01 18.38
C PRO A 399 4.07 -9.84 17.12
N ARG A 400 3.00 -10.23 16.44
CA ARG A 400 3.04 -11.02 15.20
C ARG A 400 3.64 -10.21 14.05
N TRP A 401 3.19 -8.96 13.91
CA TRP A 401 3.72 -8.06 12.90
C TRP A 401 5.17 -7.64 13.17
N ARG A 402 5.62 -7.65 14.43
CA ARG A 402 7.03 -7.50 14.79
C ARG A 402 7.86 -8.67 14.24
N VAL A 403 7.38 -9.90 14.41
CA VAL A 403 8.04 -11.09 13.86
C VAL A 403 8.03 -11.03 12.33
N ALA A 404 6.88 -10.72 11.72
CA ALA A 404 6.77 -10.56 10.27
C ALA A 404 7.72 -9.50 9.71
N LEU A 405 7.90 -8.36 10.39
CA LEU A 405 8.86 -7.33 10.01
C LEU A 405 10.30 -7.85 10.04
N ARG A 406 10.71 -8.50 11.13
CA ARG A 406 12.04 -9.08 11.28
C ARG A 406 12.33 -10.11 10.20
N ASP A 407 11.40 -11.06 10.03
CA ASP A 407 11.58 -12.18 9.12
C ASP A 407 11.57 -11.73 7.65
N SER A 408 10.79 -10.69 7.32
CA SER A 408 10.79 -10.10 5.98
C SER A 408 12.12 -9.44 5.63
N ILE A 409 12.70 -8.71 6.58
CA ILE A 409 14.00 -8.07 6.37
C ILE A 409 15.08 -9.14 6.22
N TYR A 410 15.01 -10.20 7.05
CA TYR A 410 15.93 -11.34 6.96
C TYR A 410 15.86 -12.04 5.59
N ASP A 411 14.66 -12.18 5.04
CA ASP A 411 14.44 -12.74 3.69
C ASP A 411 15.09 -11.86 2.61
N ILE A 412 14.82 -10.54 2.62
CA ILE A 412 15.41 -9.60 1.67
C ILE A 412 16.95 -9.64 1.74
N ASP A 413 17.53 -9.68 2.94
CA ASP A 413 18.98 -9.67 3.09
C ASP A 413 19.62 -10.98 2.67
N ASN A 414 19.01 -12.13 2.98
CA ASN A 414 19.61 -13.43 2.70
C ASN A 414 19.27 -14.03 1.33
N CYS A 415 18.23 -13.52 0.66
CA CYS A 415 17.92 -13.95 -0.71
C CYS A 415 18.37 -12.89 -1.72
N HIS A 416 17.85 -11.67 -1.60
CA HIS A 416 18.02 -10.65 -2.65
C HIS A 416 19.36 -9.92 -2.54
N LEU A 417 19.76 -9.50 -1.33
CA LEU A 417 21.02 -8.77 -1.15
C LEU A 417 22.22 -9.68 -1.38
N LYS A 418 22.21 -10.90 -0.82
CA LYS A 418 23.29 -11.88 -1.08
C LYS A 418 23.41 -12.24 -2.54
N MET A 419 22.27 -12.39 -3.25
CA MET A 419 22.33 -12.57 -4.71
C MET A 419 23.01 -11.39 -5.39
N ALA A 420 22.68 -10.14 -5.01
CA ALA A 420 23.34 -8.96 -5.57
C ALA A 420 24.86 -8.93 -5.28
N GLU A 421 25.27 -9.33 -4.08
CA GLU A 421 26.69 -9.46 -3.70
C GLU A 421 27.38 -10.53 -4.53
N TYR A 422 26.78 -11.71 -4.67
CA TYR A 422 27.29 -12.79 -5.55
C TYR A 422 27.49 -12.32 -6.99
N LEU A 423 26.51 -11.59 -7.54
CA LEU A 423 26.61 -11.05 -8.90
C LEU A 423 27.78 -10.06 -9.05
N ASN A 424 28.02 -9.21 -8.04
CA ASN A 424 29.11 -8.25 -8.05
C ASN A 424 30.49 -8.92 -8.00
N GLU A 425 30.60 -10.08 -7.34
CA GLU A 425 31.84 -10.84 -7.21
C GLU A 425 32.17 -11.67 -8.46
N HIS A 426 31.16 -12.20 -9.15
CA HIS A 426 31.35 -13.20 -10.19
C HIS A 426 31.11 -12.70 -11.62
N TYR A 427 30.49 -11.51 -11.78
CA TYR A 427 30.15 -10.98 -13.10
C TYR A 427 30.68 -9.56 -13.31
N PRO A 428 31.20 -9.25 -14.51
CA PRO A 428 31.64 -7.89 -14.84
C PRO A 428 30.48 -6.87 -14.77
N PRO A 429 30.77 -5.60 -14.43
CA PRO A 429 29.78 -4.53 -14.52
C PRO A 429 29.15 -4.45 -15.91
N GLY A 430 27.84 -4.24 -15.96
CA GLY A 430 27.07 -4.16 -17.21
C GLY A 430 26.72 -5.51 -17.86
N THR A 431 27.00 -6.65 -17.19
CA THR A 431 26.49 -7.95 -17.64
C THR A 431 24.96 -7.91 -17.67
N LYS A 432 24.36 -8.25 -18.81
CA LYS A 432 22.90 -8.23 -19.00
C LYS A 432 22.25 -9.43 -18.35
N MET A 433 21.30 -9.19 -17.46
CA MET A 433 20.56 -10.24 -16.76
C MET A 433 19.07 -9.92 -16.67
N GLY A 434 18.21 -10.89 -16.97
CA GLY A 434 16.78 -10.80 -16.70
C GLY A 434 16.51 -11.05 -15.22
N VAL A 435 15.78 -10.16 -14.55
CA VAL A 435 15.48 -10.26 -13.12
C VAL A 435 13.99 -10.01 -12.89
N PHE A 436 13.36 -10.85 -12.07
CA PHE A 436 11.95 -10.68 -11.74
C PHE A 436 11.75 -9.70 -10.57
N ASP A 437 12.43 -9.93 -9.43
CA ASP A 437 12.39 -9.05 -8.25
C ASP A 437 13.53 -8.03 -8.37
N ILE A 438 13.22 -6.93 -9.05
CA ILE A 438 14.24 -5.98 -9.50
C ILE A 438 14.76 -5.02 -8.43
N GLY A 439 14.08 -4.89 -7.28
CA GLY A 439 14.33 -3.83 -6.31
C GLY A 439 15.73 -3.90 -5.70
N THR A 440 15.97 -4.86 -4.82
CA THR A 440 17.22 -5.02 -4.08
C THR A 440 18.37 -5.37 -5.01
N ILE A 441 18.15 -6.34 -5.91
CA ILE A 441 19.18 -6.74 -6.87
C ILE A 441 19.59 -5.55 -7.73
N GLY A 442 18.66 -4.80 -8.28
CA GLY A 442 18.97 -3.64 -9.12
C GLY A 442 19.58 -2.46 -8.36
N TYR A 443 19.30 -2.33 -7.05
CA TYR A 443 19.89 -1.27 -6.24
C TYR A 443 21.34 -1.56 -5.86
N PHE A 444 21.66 -2.80 -5.50
CA PHE A 444 22.97 -3.19 -4.94
C PHE A 444 23.93 -3.82 -5.94
N SER A 445 23.44 -4.39 -7.04
CA SER A 445 24.32 -4.94 -8.06
C SER A 445 24.72 -3.90 -9.12
N HIS A 446 25.76 -4.23 -9.89
CA HIS A 446 26.24 -3.43 -11.02
C HIS A 446 25.94 -4.05 -12.39
N ILE A 447 25.01 -4.99 -12.45
CA ILE A 447 24.54 -5.61 -13.70
C ILE A 447 23.70 -4.64 -14.54
N ASP A 448 23.57 -4.90 -15.83
CA ASP A 448 22.58 -4.28 -16.72
C ASP A 448 21.28 -5.10 -16.63
N LEU A 449 20.38 -4.64 -15.74
CA LEU A 449 19.18 -5.37 -15.37
C LEU A 449 18.06 -5.19 -16.39
N ILE A 450 17.48 -6.30 -16.84
CA ILE A 450 16.26 -6.35 -17.65
C ILE A 450 15.10 -6.85 -16.79
N ASP A 451 14.07 -6.02 -16.66
CA ASP A 451 12.92 -6.25 -15.79
C ASP A 451 11.95 -7.29 -16.40
N LEU A 452 11.85 -8.45 -15.77
CA LEU A 452 10.92 -9.53 -16.16
C LEU A 452 9.50 -9.31 -15.59
N GLY A 453 9.32 -8.40 -14.63
CA GLY A 453 8.02 -8.02 -14.06
C GLY A 453 7.23 -7.03 -14.92
N GLY A 454 7.82 -6.46 -15.97
CA GLY A 454 7.18 -5.48 -16.85
C GLY A 454 6.89 -4.14 -16.18
N LEU A 455 7.70 -3.77 -15.17
CA LEU A 455 7.48 -2.56 -14.37
C LEU A 455 8.14 -1.32 -15.00
N VAL A 456 9.30 -1.50 -15.66
CA VAL A 456 10.17 -0.39 -16.08
C VAL A 456 10.46 -0.34 -17.58
N ASP A 457 10.33 -1.43 -18.32
CA ASP A 457 10.60 -1.50 -19.77
C ASP A 457 9.31 -1.64 -20.59
N ARG A 458 8.93 -0.57 -21.30
CA ARG A 458 7.74 -0.58 -22.17
C ARG A 458 7.86 -1.53 -23.36
N ASN A 459 9.07 -1.81 -23.84
CA ASN A 459 9.28 -2.66 -25.01
C ASN A 459 9.13 -4.14 -24.65
N TYR A 460 9.28 -4.50 -23.39
CA TYR A 460 9.10 -5.84 -22.86
C TYR A 460 7.62 -6.27 -22.81
N LEU A 461 6.72 -5.34 -22.49
CA LEU A 461 5.31 -5.67 -22.22
C LEU A 461 4.60 -6.43 -23.37
N PRO A 462 4.79 -6.09 -24.68
CA PRO A 462 4.20 -6.86 -25.78
C PRO A 462 4.69 -8.32 -25.84
N TYR A 463 5.97 -8.57 -25.49
CA TYR A 463 6.52 -9.91 -25.44
C TYR A 463 5.97 -10.71 -24.27
N LEU A 464 5.87 -10.09 -23.10
CA LEU A 464 5.23 -10.68 -21.93
C LEU A 464 3.78 -11.10 -22.26
N MET A 465 3.00 -10.20 -22.86
CA MET A 465 1.58 -10.43 -23.18
C MET A 465 1.37 -11.49 -24.27
N SER A 466 2.35 -11.71 -25.14
CA SER A 466 2.29 -12.72 -26.21
C SER A 466 3.01 -14.03 -25.87
N GLY A 467 3.53 -14.19 -24.63
CA GLY A 467 4.28 -15.38 -24.22
C GLY A 467 5.64 -15.55 -24.92
N ARG A 468 6.23 -14.44 -25.40
CA ARG A 468 7.51 -14.45 -26.15
C ARG A 468 8.65 -13.83 -25.36
N VAL A 469 8.66 -13.99 -24.05
CA VAL A 469 9.71 -13.46 -23.18
C VAL A 469 11.10 -14.02 -23.53
N PRO A 470 11.28 -15.34 -23.76
CA PRO A 470 12.57 -15.87 -24.17
C PRO A 470 13.13 -15.22 -25.44
N GLN A 471 12.27 -14.99 -26.45
CA GLN A 471 12.67 -14.29 -27.68
C GLN A 471 13.16 -12.85 -27.41
N TYR A 472 12.46 -12.12 -26.52
CA TYR A 472 12.89 -10.77 -26.15
C TYR A 472 14.28 -10.75 -25.52
N LEU A 473 14.57 -11.71 -24.65
CA LEU A 473 15.87 -11.83 -24.00
C LEU A 473 16.97 -12.20 -24.99
N GLU A 474 16.70 -13.12 -25.92
CA GLU A 474 17.61 -13.51 -26.99
C GLU A 474 17.97 -12.32 -27.89
N GLU A 475 16.96 -11.55 -28.36
CA GLU A 475 17.16 -10.34 -29.16
C GLU A 475 17.98 -9.26 -28.43
N ARG A 476 17.95 -9.25 -27.08
CA ARG A 476 18.73 -8.35 -26.23
C ARG A 476 20.11 -8.89 -25.87
N GLY A 477 20.43 -10.12 -26.24
CA GLY A 477 21.67 -10.80 -25.90
C GLY A 477 21.78 -11.11 -24.40
N VAL A 478 20.68 -11.50 -23.77
CA VAL A 478 20.61 -11.88 -22.36
C VAL A 478 20.75 -13.38 -22.23
N ASN A 479 21.79 -13.81 -21.52
CA ASN A 479 22.09 -15.23 -21.31
C ASN A 479 21.85 -15.69 -19.87
N TYR A 480 21.41 -14.80 -18.97
CA TYR A 480 21.21 -15.11 -17.57
C TYR A 480 19.86 -14.56 -17.09
N ILE A 481 19.19 -15.32 -16.23
CA ILE A 481 17.97 -14.88 -15.56
C ILE A 481 18.01 -15.23 -14.08
N ILE A 482 17.35 -14.40 -13.27
CA ILE A 482 17.16 -14.62 -11.84
C ILE A 482 15.67 -14.73 -11.58
N LEU A 483 15.27 -15.86 -11.02
CA LEU A 483 13.87 -16.16 -10.69
C LEU A 483 13.75 -16.53 -9.21
N ALA A 484 12.63 -16.10 -8.61
CA ALA A 484 12.26 -16.48 -7.26
C ALA A 484 11.52 -17.83 -7.25
N HIS A 485 11.81 -18.71 -6.27
CA HIS A 485 11.10 -19.98 -6.10
C HIS A 485 11.04 -20.45 -4.62
N ASN A 486 10.23 -21.51 -4.36
CA ASN A 486 9.89 -21.94 -2.99
C ASN A 486 10.73 -23.10 -2.45
N GLY A 487 11.51 -23.77 -3.27
CA GLY A 487 12.31 -24.92 -2.85
C GLY A 487 13.31 -25.33 -3.91
N PRO A 488 14.19 -26.32 -3.60
CA PRO A 488 15.07 -26.90 -4.59
C PRO A 488 14.30 -27.45 -5.78
N GLU A 489 14.97 -27.54 -6.94
CA GLU A 489 14.36 -28.10 -8.15
C GLU A 489 13.68 -29.44 -7.84
N GLY A 490 12.37 -29.54 -8.12
CA GLY A 490 11.58 -30.75 -7.91
C GLY A 490 10.68 -30.78 -6.68
N GLU A 491 10.81 -29.88 -5.70
CA GLU A 491 9.81 -29.68 -4.65
C GLU A 491 8.72 -28.71 -5.12
N TYR A 492 7.63 -29.29 -5.59
CA TYR A 492 6.46 -28.57 -6.09
C TYR A 492 5.59 -28.09 -4.94
N ASP A 493 5.09 -26.86 -5.03
CA ASP A 493 4.08 -26.29 -4.15
C ASP A 493 2.66 -26.88 -4.35
N GLY A 494 2.55 -28.02 -5.07
CA GLY A 494 1.28 -28.61 -5.46
C GLY A 494 0.68 -28.06 -6.75
N THR A 495 1.26 -27.04 -7.36
CA THR A 495 0.80 -26.46 -8.63
C THR A 495 1.54 -27.01 -9.86
N GLY A 496 2.55 -27.84 -9.64
CA GLY A 496 3.30 -28.52 -10.70
C GLY A 496 4.42 -27.69 -11.33
N SER A 497 4.72 -26.50 -10.82
CA SER A 497 5.83 -25.67 -11.28
C SER A 497 6.80 -25.33 -10.15
N PRO A 498 8.12 -25.48 -10.37
CA PRO A 498 9.13 -25.07 -9.38
C PRO A 498 9.17 -23.55 -9.18
N THR A 499 8.77 -22.79 -10.20
CA THR A 499 8.54 -21.36 -10.07
C THR A 499 7.30 -20.97 -10.87
N ARG A 500 6.29 -20.43 -10.20
CA ARG A 500 5.10 -19.89 -10.87
C ARG A 500 5.49 -18.92 -12.00
N PHE A 501 6.45 -18.03 -11.74
CA PHE A 501 6.88 -17.03 -12.71
C PHE A 501 7.70 -17.64 -13.86
N GLY A 502 8.44 -18.71 -13.64
CA GLY A 502 9.13 -19.42 -14.70
C GLY A 502 8.17 -20.00 -15.73
N ASP A 503 7.05 -20.56 -15.29
CA ASP A 503 6.00 -21.06 -16.19
C ASP A 503 5.22 -19.91 -16.85
N GLU A 504 4.83 -18.88 -16.09
CA GLU A 504 4.12 -17.70 -16.63
C GLU A 504 4.96 -16.94 -17.66
N LEU A 505 6.28 -16.93 -17.51
CA LEU A 505 7.22 -16.32 -18.45
C LEU A 505 7.67 -17.27 -19.57
N HIS A 506 7.16 -18.50 -19.60
CA HIS A 506 7.46 -19.52 -20.61
C HIS A 506 8.93 -19.95 -20.68
N PHE A 507 9.64 -19.98 -19.56
CA PHE A 507 11.01 -20.48 -19.49
C PHE A 507 11.07 -21.99 -19.28
N PHE A 508 10.30 -22.52 -18.34
CA PHE A 508 10.25 -23.94 -18.08
C PHE A 508 9.37 -24.64 -19.13
N ARG A 509 9.78 -25.86 -19.50
CA ARG A 509 9.11 -26.64 -20.56
C ARG A 509 9.10 -25.99 -21.95
N ASN A 510 9.95 -24.99 -22.17
CA ASN A 510 10.12 -24.40 -23.50
C ASN A 510 11.09 -25.24 -24.34
N PRO A 511 10.66 -25.83 -25.46
CA PRO A 511 11.54 -26.69 -26.28
C PRO A 511 12.67 -25.91 -26.98
N ALA A 512 12.59 -24.58 -27.03
CA ALA A 512 13.59 -23.73 -27.68
C ALA A 512 14.75 -23.33 -26.75
N LEU A 513 14.69 -23.67 -25.47
CA LEU A 513 15.74 -23.33 -24.54
C LEU A 513 15.86 -24.35 -23.39
N ARG A 514 17.01 -24.34 -22.72
CA ARG A 514 17.26 -25.03 -21.45
C ARG A 514 17.79 -24.04 -20.43
N LEU A 515 17.31 -24.14 -19.19
CA LEU A 515 17.87 -23.43 -18.07
C LEU A 515 18.87 -24.30 -17.32
N GLU A 516 20.03 -23.75 -17.03
CA GLU A 516 21.08 -24.37 -16.23
C GLU A 516 21.23 -23.55 -14.94
N GLU A 517 20.96 -24.16 -13.80
CA GLU A 517 21.18 -23.53 -12.50
C GLU A 517 22.66 -23.26 -12.27
N ILE A 518 23.01 -22.05 -11.86
CA ILE A 518 24.38 -21.66 -11.55
C ILE A 518 24.54 -21.47 -10.05
N HIS A 519 23.63 -20.71 -9.41
CA HIS A 519 23.72 -20.33 -8.02
C HIS A 519 22.36 -20.02 -7.44
N SER A 520 22.16 -20.32 -6.16
CA SER A 520 20.91 -20.04 -5.46
C SER A 520 21.21 -19.47 -4.07
N GLU A 521 20.56 -18.35 -3.75
CA GLU A 521 20.55 -17.76 -2.42
C GLU A 521 19.17 -17.88 -1.81
N GLY A 522 19.11 -18.24 -0.52
CA GLY A 522 17.84 -18.51 0.10
C GLY A 522 17.86 -18.69 1.61
N ILE A 523 16.69 -19.03 2.15
CA ILE A 523 16.48 -19.30 3.57
C ILE A 523 15.88 -20.70 3.77
N ASP A 524 16.46 -21.47 4.69
CA ASP A 524 16.13 -22.90 4.88
C ASP A 524 14.95 -23.18 5.81
N TYR A 525 14.38 -22.16 6.46
CA TYR A 525 13.30 -22.37 7.43
C TYR A 525 12.02 -21.65 7.04
N PRO A 526 10.84 -22.24 7.34
CA PRO A 526 9.58 -21.55 7.15
C PRO A 526 9.52 -20.35 8.08
N THR A 527 9.49 -19.14 7.51
CA THR A 527 9.32 -17.92 8.28
C THR A 527 7.84 -17.70 8.60
N TRP A 528 7.55 -17.12 9.75
CA TRP A 528 6.21 -16.61 10.07
C TRP A 528 5.71 -15.58 9.05
N TYR A 529 6.65 -14.94 8.40
CA TYR A 529 6.48 -14.03 7.30
C TYR A 529 5.57 -14.57 6.19
N SER A 530 5.73 -15.82 5.77
CA SER A 530 4.90 -16.43 4.73
C SER A 530 3.42 -16.45 5.07
N SER A 531 3.07 -16.53 6.37
CA SER A 531 1.66 -16.61 6.78
C SER A 531 0.95 -15.26 6.86
N TYR A 532 1.69 -14.17 7.13
CA TYR A 532 1.10 -12.85 7.40
C TYR A 532 1.30 -11.86 6.25
N VAL A 533 2.46 -11.87 5.63
CA VAL A 533 2.81 -10.90 4.59
C VAL A 533 2.63 -11.51 3.21
N TYR A 534 3.06 -12.75 3.02
CA TYR A 534 2.84 -13.54 1.81
C TYR A 534 1.90 -14.69 2.14
N THR A 535 0.74 -14.71 1.62
CA THR A 535 -0.35 -15.57 2.09
C THR A 535 -0.43 -16.92 1.42
N GLN A 536 0.45 -17.24 0.52
CA GLN A 536 0.46 -18.59 -0.05
C GLN A 536 1.85 -19.20 -0.20
N HIS A 537 2.88 -18.47 -0.53
CA HIS A 537 4.23 -19.00 -0.70
C HIS A 537 5.21 -17.85 -0.62
N ALA A 538 5.98 -17.75 0.46
CA ALA A 538 7.18 -16.94 0.45
C ALA A 538 8.15 -17.59 -0.52
N TYR A 539 8.65 -16.85 -1.49
CA TYR A 539 9.77 -17.32 -2.28
C TYR A 539 10.99 -17.35 -1.38
N ARG A 540 11.45 -18.55 -1.06
CA ARG A 540 12.57 -18.75 -0.16
C ARG A 540 13.92 -18.59 -0.84
N PHE A 541 13.95 -18.64 -2.17
CA PHE A 541 15.17 -18.69 -2.97
C PHE A 541 15.08 -17.68 -4.12
N GLN A 542 16.21 -17.05 -4.39
CA GLN A 542 16.51 -16.36 -5.65
C GLN A 542 17.57 -17.19 -6.37
N THR A 543 17.26 -17.71 -7.55
CA THR A 543 18.16 -18.59 -8.30
C THR A 543 18.57 -17.98 -9.62
N LEU A 544 19.86 -17.96 -9.86
CA LEU A 544 20.49 -17.56 -11.10
C LEU A 544 20.58 -18.76 -12.05
N TYR A 545 19.99 -18.61 -13.23
CA TYR A 545 20.06 -19.58 -14.31
C TYR A 545 20.80 -19.00 -15.51
N ARG A 546 21.55 -19.88 -16.21
CA ARG A 546 22.01 -19.63 -17.56
C ARG A 546 20.96 -20.09 -18.54
N ILE A 547 20.66 -19.26 -19.56
CA ILE A 547 19.78 -19.63 -20.66
C ILE A 547 20.65 -20.24 -21.77
N VAL A 548 20.37 -21.46 -22.15
CA VAL A 548 20.96 -22.13 -23.34
C VAL A 548 19.88 -22.16 -24.41
N TYR A 549 20.00 -21.30 -25.41
CA TYR A 549 19.09 -21.27 -26.55
C TYR A 549 19.42 -22.47 -27.45
N LEU A 550 18.42 -23.32 -27.72
CA LEU A 550 18.54 -24.48 -28.56
C LEU A 550 18.18 -24.07 -29.99
N ASN A 551 19.16 -24.09 -30.92
CA ASN A 551 18.87 -23.84 -32.33
C ASN A 551 17.84 -24.86 -32.82
N GLN A 552 16.80 -24.41 -33.54
CA GLN A 552 15.73 -25.28 -34.06
C GLN A 552 16.25 -26.43 -34.96
N ASP A 553 17.46 -26.31 -35.49
CA ASP A 553 18.11 -27.36 -36.32
C ASP A 553 18.62 -28.56 -35.50
N THR A 554 18.71 -28.48 -34.18
CA THR A 554 19.14 -29.58 -33.29
C THR A 554 17.99 -30.36 -32.65
N ALA A 555 16.77 -29.82 -32.67
CA ALA A 555 15.57 -30.45 -32.09
C ALA A 555 14.91 -31.49 -33.03
N ALA A 556 15.45 -31.68 -34.26
CA ALA A 556 14.94 -32.61 -35.27
C ALA A 556 15.85 -33.84 -35.46
N LYS A 557 16.75 -34.11 -34.50
CA LYS A 557 17.57 -35.34 -34.52
C LYS A 557 17.24 -36.27 -33.36
#